data_cbbf3be05252926462df13a78ab8bc0c
#
_entry.id   cbbf3be05252926462df13a78ab8bc0c
#
_cell.length_a   1.000
_cell.length_b   1.000
_cell.length_c   1.000
_cell.angle_alpha   90.00
_cell.angle_beta   90.00
_cell.angle_gamma   90.00
#
_symmetry.space_group_name_H-M   'P 1'
#
loop_
_entity.id
_entity.type
_entity.pdbx_description
1 polymer ?
#
loop_
_entity_poly.entity_id
_entity_poly.type
_entity_poly.pdbx_seq_one_letter_code
_entity_poly.pdbx_strand_id
1 'polypeptide(L)'
;MSTTSTNREYKDRLFKAIFGRCTEESKRWRLDLYNALNDSHYTEPDALQLNTIENVIYITMHNDVSFLIDDQICLYEQQSSMNQNMPLRGLLYFSQLYQKYLAENKKDPNRGGMIRIPTPKFIVFYNGPGETPDEFEMHLSDAFKSPDKSGDYEWTAHFKNINENHCGGLQKKCKALYDYSRFVAMVRENAQIGFSDSDAIERAVDEAIKGNFLDGFFRRQKAEVIGMILEEFNEELYKQNVREDGYLEGQRQKALESAKNMLDDGMDIYKIAKYVGIPAETLGAELKVQVPALS
;
A
#
# COMPACT_ATOMS: atom_id res chain seq x y z
N MET A 1 -1.00 -24.36 5.58
CA MET A 1 0.22 -23.63 5.24
C MET A 1 -0.11 -22.15 5.28
N SER A 2 0.25 -21.49 6.37
CA SER A 2 0.01 -20.05 6.57
C SER A 2 0.94 -19.28 5.66
N THR A 3 0.39 -18.67 4.61
CA THR A 3 1.13 -17.68 3.84
C THR A 3 1.25 -16.44 4.70
N THR A 4 2.40 -16.26 5.29
CA THR A 4 2.83 -15.06 5.98
C THR A 4 2.49 -13.85 5.11
N SER A 5 1.56 -13.05 5.58
CA SER A 5 1.27 -11.72 5.03
C SER A 5 2.50 -10.85 5.29
N THR A 6 3.48 -11.00 4.41
CA THR A 6 4.73 -10.25 4.49
C THR A 6 4.40 -8.77 4.38
N ASN A 7 4.81 -8.06 5.37
CA ASN A 7 4.73 -6.65 5.61
C ASN A 7 4.74 -5.77 4.34
N ARG A 8 3.74 -4.91 4.21
CA ARG A 8 3.47 -4.15 2.98
C ARG A 8 3.86 -2.68 3.07
N GLU A 9 3.85 -2.10 4.27
CA GLU A 9 4.00 -0.65 4.46
C GLU A 9 5.48 -0.19 4.50
N TYR A 10 6.47 -1.03 4.94
CA TYR A 10 7.87 -0.59 4.94
C TYR A 10 8.38 -0.25 3.54
N LYS A 11 7.84 -0.90 2.53
CA LYS A 11 8.20 -0.66 1.13
C LYS A 11 7.76 0.72 0.70
N ASP A 12 6.54 1.11 1.11
CA ASP A 12 5.99 2.43 0.89
C ASP A 12 6.81 3.49 1.64
N ARG A 13 7.08 3.30 2.93
CA ARG A 13 7.91 4.21 3.74
C ARG A 13 9.32 4.33 3.18
N LEU A 14 9.93 3.22 2.76
CA LEU A 14 11.26 3.23 2.15
C LEU A 14 11.23 3.94 0.78
N PHE A 15 10.21 3.70 -0.03
CA PHE A 15 10.03 4.39 -1.32
C PHE A 15 9.92 5.92 -1.11
N LYS A 16 9.12 6.34 -0.15
CA LYS A 16 9.01 7.76 0.26
C LYS A 16 10.34 8.31 0.79
N ALA A 17 11.07 7.54 1.58
CA ALA A 17 12.36 7.96 2.11
C ALA A 17 13.41 8.17 1.00
N ILE A 18 13.35 7.38 -0.07
CA ILE A 18 14.24 7.48 -1.23
C ILE A 18 13.79 8.61 -2.17
N PHE A 19 12.54 8.61 -2.59
CA PHE A 19 12.06 9.47 -3.67
C PHE A 19 11.26 10.70 -3.21
N GLY A 20 10.74 10.72 -1.99
CA GLY A 20 9.82 11.75 -1.49
C GLY A 20 10.47 12.84 -0.63
N ARG A 21 11.73 12.71 -0.20
CA ARG A 21 12.40 13.70 0.65
C ARG A 21 12.92 14.91 -0.14
N CYS A 22 13.13 16.03 0.56
CA CYS A 22 13.72 17.25 0.01
C CYS A 22 15.25 17.26 0.03
N THR A 23 15.93 16.14 0.30
CA THR A 23 17.38 16.05 0.28
C THR A 23 17.91 16.05 -1.15
N GLU A 24 19.12 16.53 -1.36
CA GLU A 24 19.77 16.58 -2.68
C GLU A 24 19.86 15.18 -3.34
N GLU A 25 20.07 14.16 -2.53
CA GLU A 25 20.11 12.77 -3.00
C GLU A 25 18.72 12.32 -3.50
N SER A 26 17.66 12.53 -2.70
CA SER A 26 16.28 12.20 -3.11
C SER A 26 15.85 12.99 -4.34
N LYS A 27 16.24 14.24 -4.48
CA LYS A 27 15.97 15.04 -5.68
C LYS A 27 16.61 14.42 -6.91
N ARG A 28 17.90 14.01 -6.82
CA ARG A 28 18.59 13.34 -7.93
C ARG A 28 17.94 12.01 -8.28
N TRP A 29 17.70 11.13 -7.30
CA TRP A 29 17.05 9.84 -7.55
C TRP A 29 15.66 9.98 -8.16
N ARG A 30 14.88 10.96 -7.72
CA ARG A 30 13.57 11.28 -8.31
C ARG A 30 13.69 11.79 -9.74
N LEU A 31 14.70 12.62 -10.03
CA LEU A 31 14.97 13.08 -11.38
C LEU A 31 15.39 11.94 -12.30
N ASP A 32 16.27 11.05 -11.82
CA ASP A 32 16.68 9.85 -12.56
C ASP A 32 15.48 8.95 -12.86
N LEU A 33 14.57 8.77 -11.89
CA LEU A 33 13.35 8.01 -12.07
C LEU A 33 12.43 8.67 -13.11
N TYR A 34 12.24 9.99 -13.03
CA TYR A 34 11.45 10.73 -14.02
C TYR A 34 12.06 10.60 -15.42
N ASN A 35 13.36 10.82 -15.56
CA ASN A 35 14.08 10.69 -16.84
C ASN A 35 13.94 9.27 -17.42
N ALA A 36 14.08 8.24 -16.58
CA ALA A 36 13.95 6.86 -17.01
C ALA A 36 12.55 6.49 -17.49
N LEU A 37 11.50 7.08 -16.88
CA LEU A 37 10.10 6.85 -17.25
C LEU A 37 9.68 7.59 -18.52
N ASN A 38 10.24 8.77 -18.76
CA ASN A 38 9.80 9.66 -19.84
C ASN A 38 10.81 9.76 -21.00
N ASP A 39 11.91 8.98 -20.95
CA ASP A 39 13.00 9.06 -21.95
C ASP A 39 13.57 10.48 -22.08
N SER A 40 13.63 11.20 -20.96
CA SER A 40 14.08 12.58 -20.87
C SER A 40 15.50 12.66 -20.26
N HIS A 41 16.11 13.85 -20.32
CA HIS A 41 17.50 14.06 -19.90
C HIS A 41 17.66 15.34 -19.08
N TYR A 42 16.75 15.60 -18.15
CA TYR A 42 16.90 16.71 -17.22
C TYR A 42 18.12 16.50 -16.32
N THR A 43 18.89 17.57 -16.10
CA THR A 43 20.13 17.54 -15.29
C THR A 43 19.96 18.27 -13.97
N GLU A 44 18.98 19.17 -13.87
CA GLU A 44 18.78 20.02 -12.70
C GLU A 44 17.75 19.38 -11.74
N PRO A 45 18.17 18.86 -10.56
CA PRO A 45 17.24 18.22 -9.62
C PRO A 45 16.13 19.16 -9.10
N ASP A 46 16.39 20.45 -9.02
CA ASP A 46 15.44 21.45 -8.58
C ASP A 46 14.32 21.76 -9.60
N ALA A 47 14.41 21.24 -10.83
CA ALA A 47 13.31 21.27 -11.78
C ALA A 47 12.07 20.52 -11.28
N LEU A 48 12.25 19.54 -10.37
CA LEU A 48 11.19 18.77 -9.76
C LEU A 48 10.69 19.44 -8.46
N GLN A 49 9.58 20.13 -8.53
CA GLN A 49 8.95 20.75 -7.36
C GLN A 49 8.01 19.76 -6.67
N LEU A 50 8.35 19.32 -5.45
CA LEU A 50 7.48 18.46 -4.66
C LEU A 50 6.14 19.15 -4.36
N ASN A 51 5.05 18.43 -4.59
CA ASN A 51 3.69 18.90 -4.37
C ASN A 51 2.86 17.84 -3.61
N THR A 52 3.43 17.30 -2.54
CA THR A 52 2.82 16.24 -1.74
C THR A 52 1.58 16.75 -1.01
N ILE A 53 0.53 15.94 -0.96
CA ILE A 53 -0.67 16.22 -0.19
C ILE A 53 -0.40 15.82 1.26
N GLU A 54 -0.25 16.82 2.14
CA GLU A 54 -0.17 16.62 3.57
C GLU A 54 -1.52 16.98 4.20
N ASN A 55 -2.09 16.05 4.98
CA ASN A 55 -3.24 16.28 5.88
C ASN A 55 -4.48 16.98 5.29
N VAL A 56 -5.29 16.25 4.55
CA VAL A 56 -6.68 16.63 4.28
C VAL A 56 -7.58 16.00 5.34
N ILE A 57 -8.31 16.81 6.09
CA ILE A 57 -9.02 16.51 7.35
C ILE A 57 -10.08 15.40 7.26
N TYR A 58 -10.48 14.95 6.06
CA TYR A 58 -11.60 14.00 5.89
C TYR A 58 -11.28 12.70 5.13
N ILE A 59 -10.08 12.56 4.58
CA ILE A 59 -9.67 11.32 3.91
C ILE A 59 -8.24 11.07 4.33
N THR A 60 -8.00 9.99 5.07
CA THR A 60 -6.68 9.46 5.40
C THR A 60 -5.95 8.91 4.14
N MET A 61 -5.99 9.68 3.07
CA MET A 61 -5.37 9.35 1.80
C MET A 61 -4.09 10.17 1.69
N HIS A 62 -2.96 9.53 1.95
CA HIS A 62 -1.64 10.08 1.68
C HIS A 62 -1.16 9.49 0.35
N ASN A 63 -0.75 10.35 -0.57
CA ASN A 63 -0.03 9.90 -1.77
C ASN A 63 1.45 9.71 -1.45
N ASP A 64 2.12 8.83 -2.20
CA ASP A 64 3.52 8.50 -1.92
C ASP A 64 4.46 9.62 -2.33
N VAL A 65 4.53 9.92 -3.62
CA VAL A 65 5.38 10.99 -4.15
C VAL A 65 4.64 11.72 -5.24
N SER A 66 4.40 13.02 -5.07
CA SER A 66 3.88 13.87 -6.15
C SER A 66 4.75 15.11 -6.33
N PHE A 67 4.88 15.54 -7.58
CA PHE A 67 5.71 16.70 -7.94
C PHE A 67 5.24 17.33 -9.25
N LEU A 68 5.62 18.60 -9.41
CA LEU A 68 5.48 19.35 -10.64
C LEU A 68 6.82 19.38 -11.38
N ILE A 69 6.77 19.18 -12.68
CA ILE A 69 7.89 19.43 -13.58
C ILE A 69 7.34 19.99 -14.88
N ASP A 70 7.85 21.13 -15.30
CA ASP A 70 7.32 21.87 -16.44
C ASP A 70 5.78 21.99 -16.36
N ASP A 71 5.08 21.54 -17.40
CA ASP A 71 3.62 21.53 -17.49
C ASP A 71 3.02 20.15 -17.12
N GLN A 72 3.67 19.36 -16.26
CA GLN A 72 3.18 18.06 -15.81
C GLN A 72 3.07 17.99 -14.29
N ILE A 73 2.02 17.35 -13.82
CA ILE A 73 1.85 16.95 -12.41
C ILE A 73 1.92 15.42 -12.33
N CYS A 74 2.98 14.92 -11.70
CA CYS A 74 3.26 13.51 -11.60
C CYS A 74 2.86 13.00 -10.23
N LEU A 75 2.19 11.85 -10.21
CA LEU A 75 1.86 11.10 -9.00
C LEU A 75 2.43 9.68 -9.15
N TYR A 76 3.34 9.33 -8.25
CA TYR A 76 3.97 8.02 -8.17
C TYR A 76 3.52 7.34 -6.88
N GLU A 77 2.85 6.21 -7.02
CA GLU A 77 2.35 5.38 -5.92
C GLU A 77 3.11 4.05 -5.88
N GLN A 78 3.51 3.61 -4.71
CA GLN A 78 4.06 2.28 -4.49
C GLN A 78 2.96 1.36 -3.95
N GLN A 79 2.79 0.17 -4.52
CA GLN A 79 1.80 -0.80 -4.08
C GLN A 79 2.41 -2.19 -3.90
N SER A 80 2.25 -2.75 -2.70
CA SER A 80 2.69 -4.12 -2.36
C SER A 80 1.59 -5.16 -2.54
N SER A 81 0.38 -4.73 -2.85
CA SER A 81 -0.77 -5.59 -3.14
C SER A 81 -1.56 -5.04 -4.29
N MET A 82 -2.21 -5.93 -5.02
CA MET A 82 -3.12 -5.52 -6.07
C MET A 82 -4.34 -4.81 -5.46
N ASN A 83 -4.59 -3.58 -5.88
CA ASN A 83 -5.75 -2.79 -5.46
C ASN A 83 -6.49 -2.31 -6.70
N GLN A 84 -7.67 -2.86 -6.93
CA GLN A 84 -8.51 -2.54 -8.09
C GLN A 84 -9.09 -1.11 -8.04
N ASN A 85 -9.03 -0.43 -6.89
CA ASN A 85 -9.51 0.94 -6.75
C ASN A 85 -8.43 1.99 -7.08
N MET A 86 -7.29 1.61 -7.64
CA MET A 86 -6.22 2.57 -7.96
C MET A 86 -6.67 3.68 -8.93
N PRO A 87 -7.47 3.42 -9.99
CA PRO A 87 -7.99 4.51 -10.82
C PRO A 87 -8.84 5.51 -10.04
N LEU A 88 -9.73 5.03 -9.18
CA LEU A 88 -10.55 5.89 -8.32
C LEU A 88 -9.68 6.70 -7.33
N ARG A 89 -8.69 6.06 -6.71
CA ARG A 89 -7.74 6.76 -5.84
C ARG A 89 -6.97 7.84 -6.59
N GLY A 90 -6.48 7.51 -7.80
CA GLY A 90 -5.81 8.48 -8.66
C GLY A 90 -6.67 9.70 -8.95
N LEU A 91 -7.91 9.51 -9.35
CA LEU A 91 -8.86 10.60 -9.60
C LEU A 91 -9.02 11.51 -8.35
N LEU A 92 -9.20 10.90 -7.17
CA LEU A 92 -9.34 11.64 -5.90
C LEU A 92 -8.06 12.40 -5.54
N TYR A 93 -6.89 11.80 -5.70
CA TYR A 93 -5.61 12.48 -5.47
C TYR A 93 -5.40 13.65 -6.41
N PHE A 94 -5.62 13.47 -7.71
CA PHE A 94 -5.45 14.56 -8.67
C PHE A 94 -6.47 15.68 -8.47
N SER A 95 -7.68 15.37 -8.03
CA SER A 95 -8.64 16.38 -7.63
C SER A 95 -8.05 17.32 -6.56
N GLN A 96 -7.42 16.76 -5.54
CA GLN A 96 -6.78 17.53 -4.46
C GLN A 96 -5.53 18.27 -4.94
N LEU A 97 -4.69 17.63 -5.76
CA LEU A 97 -3.49 18.27 -6.34
C LEU A 97 -3.87 19.47 -7.20
N TYR A 98 -4.90 19.36 -8.02
CA TYR A 98 -5.39 20.48 -8.82
C TYR A 98 -6.04 21.58 -7.98
N GLN A 99 -6.79 21.25 -6.93
CA GLN A 99 -7.31 22.26 -5.99
C GLN A 99 -6.18 23.08 -5.37
N LYS A 100 -5.12 22.40 -4.90
CA LYS A 100 -3.92 23.03 -4.37
C LYS A 100 -3.25 23.91 -5.42
N TYR A 101 -3.01 23.37 -6.63
CA TYR A 101 -2.41 24.11 -7.74
C TYR A 101 -3.21 25.37 -8.11
N LEU A 102 -4.53 25.28 -8.17
CA LEU A 102 -5.40 26.43 -8.47
C LEU A 102 -5.31 27.51 -7.39
N ALA A 103 -5.32 27.10 -6.11
CA ALA A 103 -5.22 28.00 -4.97
C ALA A 103 -3.87 28.74 -4.93
N GLU A 104 -2.75 28.01 -5.06
CA GLU A 104 -1.40 28.58 -5.05
C GLU A 104 -1.16 29.55 -6.22
N ASN A 105 -1.74 29.25 -7.38
CA ASN A 105 -1.64 30.08 -8.57
C ASN A 105 -2.77 31.14 -8.69
N LYS A 106 -3.62 31.29 -7.67
CA LYS A 106 -4.74 32.23 -7.64
C LYS A 106 -5.65 32.13 -8.88
N LYS A 107 -5.87 30.89 -9.35
CA LYS A 107 -6.74 30.59 -10.50
C LYS A 107 -8.13 30.24 -10.00
N ASP A 108 -9.15 30.93 -10.53
CA ASP A 108 -10.56 30.71 -10.16
C ASP A 108 -11.30 30.05 -11.33
N PRO A 109 -11.74 28.77 -11.18
CA PRO A 109 -12.43 28.02 -12.24
C PRO A 109 -13.81 28.59 -12.60
N ASN A 110 -14.36 29.50 -11.80
CA ASN A 110 -15.63 30.16 -12.12
C ASN A 110 -15.51 31.33 -13.10
N ARG A 111 -14.27 31.69 -13.47
CA ARG A 111 -14.04 32.72 -14.51
C ARG A 111 -14.26 32.15 -15.91
N GLY A 112 -14.76 32.97 -16.82
CA GLY A 112 -15.11 32.56 -18.19
C GLY A 112 -13.93 32.21 -19.10
N GLY A 113 -12.68 32.49 -18.71
CA GLY A 113 -11.47 32.18 -19.49
C GLY A 113 -10.95 30.77 -19.19
N MET A 114 -10.47 30.06 -20.20
CA MET A 114 -9.87 28.73 -20.05
C MET A 114 -8.64 28.80 -19.14
N ILE A 115 -8.64 28.00 -18.08
CA ILE A 115 -7.48 27.80 -17.20
C ILE A 115 -6.64 26.64 -17.75
N ARG A 116 -5.36 26.92 -18.06
CA ARG A 116 -4.39 25.87 -18.34
C ARG A 116 -3.92 25.26 -17.04
N ILE A 117 -3.98 23.92 -16.95
CA ILE A 117 -3.53 23.12 -15.82
C ILE A 117 -2.44 22.14 -16.26
N PRO A 118 -1.53 21.70 -15.38
CA PRO A 118 -0.51 20.72 -15.71
C PRO A 118 -1.13 19.38 -16.16
N THR A 119 -0.48 18.71 -17.12
CA THR A 119 -0.91 17.40 -17.59
C THR A 119 -0.71 16.34 -16.49
N PRO A 120 -1.73 15.55 -16.10
CA PRO A 120 -1.59 14.52 -15.08
C PRO A 120 -0.79 13.32 -15.61
N LYS A 121 0.07 12.78 -14.75
CA LYS A 121 0.81 11.52 -14.97
C LYS A 121 0.66 10.65 -13.74
N PHE A 122 -0.05 9.53 -13.85
CA PHE A 122 -0.29 8.60 -12.75
C PHE A 122 0.39 7.26 -13.01
N ILE A 123 1.37 6.93 -12.18
CA ILE A 123 2.14 5.69 -12.26
C ILE A 123 2.11 4.96 -10.94
N VAL A 124 1.79 3.67 -10.98
CA VAL A 124 1.76 2.77 -9.84
C VAL A 124 2.90 1.78 -9.94
N PHE A 125 3.85 1.85 -9.03
CA PHE A 125 4.94 0.90 -8.91
C PHE A 125 4.49 -0.29 -8.07
N TYR A 126 4.34 -1.44 -8.71
CA TYR A 126 3.93 -2.67 -8.07
C TYR A 126 5.14 -3.54 -7.71
N ASN A 127 5.24 -3.94 -6.46
CA ASN A 127 6.22 -4.92 -5.99
C ASN A 127 5.61 -5.98 -5.05
N GLY A 128 4.35 -6.33 -5.29
CA GLY A 128 3.67 -7.40 -4.57
C GLY A 128 4.16 -8.80 -4.94
N PRO A 129 3.68 -9.84 -4.22
CA PRO A 129 3.92 -11.23 -4.58
C PRO A 129 3.04 -11.66 -5.78
N GLY A 130 3.44 -12.76 -6.42
CA GLY A 130 2.71 -13.35 -7.52
C GLY A 130 3.22 -12.93 -8.89
N GLU A 131 2.80 -13.69 -9.90
CA GLU A 131 3.12 -13.41 -11.30
C GLU A 131 2.20 -12.30 -11.81
N THR A 132 2.79 -11.20 -12.24
CA THR A 132 2.10 -10.07 -12.86
C THR A 132 2.91 -9.62 -14.07
N PRO A 133 2.27 -9.10 -15.12
CA PRO A 133 2.99 -8.53 -16.26
C PRO A 133 3.94 -7.41 -15.85
N ASP A 134 4.92 -7.11 -16.69
CA ASP A 134 5.84 -5.98 -16.48
C ASP A 134 5.10 -4.65 -16.42
N GLU A 135 4.10 -4.52 -17.28
CA GLU A 135 3.26 -3.33 -17.38
C GLU A 135 1.80 -3.73 -17.63
N PHE A 136 0.89 -3.05 -17.00
CA PHE A 136 -0.54 -3.18 -17.23
C PHE A 136 -1.29 -1.93 -16.79
N GLU A 137 -2.56 -1.86 -17.14
CA GLU A 137 -3.42 -0.71 -16.86
C GLU A 137 -4.66 -1.16 -16.11
N MET A 138 -5.19 -0.26 -15.29
CA MET A 138 -6.52 -0.37 -14.70
C MET A 138 -7.31 0.89 -15.04
N HIS A 139 -8.58 0.71 -15.30
CA HIS A 139 -9.48 1.77 -15.79
C HIS A 139 -10.57 2.08 -14.79
N LEU A 140 -10.91 3.37 -14.63
CA LEU A 140 -11.99 3.81 -13.74
C LEU A 140 -13.35 3.28 -14.21
N SER A 141 -13.54 3.17 -15.52
CA SER A 141 -14.77 2.64 -16.12
C SER A 141 -15.12 1.23 -15.69
N ASP A 142 -14.11 0.42 -15.29
CA ASP A 142 -14.33 -0.93 -14.75
C ASP A 142 -15.08 -0.93 -13.42
N ALA A 143 -15.06 0.20 -12.70
CA ALA A 143 -15.74 0.38 -11.41
C ALA A 143 -17.16 0.94 -11.55
N PHE A 144 -17.61 1.28 -12.73
CA PHE A 144 -18.95 1.85 -12.92
C PHE A 144 -20.04 0.80 -12.74
N LYS A 145 -21.07 1.15 -11.95
CA LYS A 145 -22.23 0.26 -11.73
C LYS A 145 -22.98 -0.08 -13.01
N SER A 146 -23.00 0.85 -13.96
CA SER A 146 -23.54 0.64 -15.30
C SER A 146 -22.39 0.80 -16.29
N PRO A 147 -22.12 -0.21 -17.13
CA PRO A 147 -21.03 -0.12 -18.10
C PRO A 147 -21.19 1.09 -19.03
N ASP A 148 -20.15 1.90 -19.13
CA ASP A 148 -20.08 3.01 -20.06
C ASP A 148 -18.87 2.79 -20.98
N LYS A 149 -19.11 2.77 -22.28
CA LYS A 149 -18.09 2.57 -23.31
C LYS A 149 -17.81 3.83 -24.12
N SER A 150 -18.39 4.98 -23.72
CA SER A 150 -18.16 6.25 -24.41
C SER A 150 -16.70 6.71 -24.30
N GLY A 151 -16.07 6.41 -23.17
CA GLY A 151 -14.74 6.94 -22.83
C GLY A 151 -14.77 8.39 -22.33
N ASP A 152 -15.97 8.97 -22.13
CA ASP A 152 -16.13 10.38 -21.72
C ASP A 152 -15.54 10.66 -20.32
N TYR A 153 -15.55 9.64 -19.47
CA TYR A 153 -15.07 9.73 -18.08
C TYR A 153 -14.10 8.58 -17.78
N GLU A 154 -12.89 8.67 -18.31
CA GLU A 154 -11.87 7.67 -18.06
C GLU A 154 -10.73 8.23 -17.21
N TRP A 155 -10.26 7.43 -16.28
CA TRP A 155 -9.05 7.65 -15.51
C TRP A 155 -8.25 6.36 -15.44
N THR A 156 -7.04 6.38 -16.00
CA THR A 156 -6.20 5.19 -16.12
C THR A 156 -5.07 5.22 -15.10
N ALA A 157 -4.89 4.13 -14.36
CA ALA A 157 -3.72 3.88 -13.54
C ALA A 157 -2.75 2.97 -14.32
N HIS A 158 -1.54 3.48 -14.59
CA HIS A 158 -0.49 2.75 -15.30
C HIS A 158 0.41 2.04 -14.29
N PHE A 159 0.41 0.71 -14.32
CA PHE A 159 1.21 -0.11 -13.42
C PHE A 159 2.54 -0.49 -14.06
N LYS A 160 3.61 -0.40 -13.26
CA LYS A 160 4.96 -0.88 -13.56
C LYS A 160 5.36 -1.90 -12.50
N ASN A 161 5.55 -3.16 -12.90
CA ASN A 161 6.04 -4.20 -12.01
C ASN A 161 7.55 -3.99 -11.77
N ILE A 162 7.89 -3.57 -10.57
CA ILE A 162 9.28 -3.29 -10.17
C ILE A 162 9.89 -4.42 -9.33
N ASN A 163 9.29 -5.61 -9.29
CA ASN A 163 9.97 -6.76 -8.71
C ASN A 163 11.29 -7.04 -9.46
N GLU A 164 12.20 -7.72 -8.80
CA GLU A 164 13.44 -8.16 -9.45
C GLU A 164 13.12 -8.98 -10.71
N ASN A 165 13.87 -8.78 -11.77
CA ASN A 165 13.69 -9.36 -13.11
C ASN A 165 12.47 -8.86 -13.91
N HIS A 166 11.72 -7.87 -13.40
CA HIS A 166 10.68 -7.17 -14.12
C HIS A 166 11.12 -5.75 -14.51
N CYS A 167 10.48 -5.17 -15.52
CA CYS A 167 10.78 -3.82 -16.01
C CYS A 167 12.28 -3.53 -16.17
N GLY A 168 13.07 -4.52 -16.63
CA GLY A 168 14.52 -4.44 -16.68
C GLY A 168 15.06 -3.24 -17.47
N GLY A 169 14.31 -2.70 -18.41
CA GLY A 169 14.65 -1.46 -19.10
C GLY A 169 14.65 -0.24 -18.17
N LEU A 170 13.62 -0.12 -17.32
CA LEU A 170 13.48 0.96 -16.35
C LEU A 170 14.53 0.86 -15.24
N GLN A 171 14.74 -0.33 -14.70
CA GLN A 171 15.74 -0.56 -13.65
C GLN A 171 17.18 -0.30 -14.13
N LYS A 172 17.49 -0.58 -15.40
CA LYS A 172 18.79 -0.24 -16.01
C LYS A 172 19.01 1.26 -16.16
N LYS A 173 17.95 2.03 -16.40
CA LYS A 173 17.99 3.48 -16.56
C LYS A 173 17.98 4.23 -15.23
N CYS A 174 17.43 3.65 -14.17
CA CYS A 174 17.33 4.25 -12.84
C CYS A 174 17.93 3.32 -11.78
N LYS A 175 19.21 3.59 -11.42
CA LYS A 175 19.93 2.81 -10.40
C LYS A 175 19.22 2.82 -9.06
N ALA A 176 18.67 3.94 -8.63
CA ALA A 176 17.98 4.06 -7.35
C ALA A 176 16.75 3.14 -7.26
N LEU A 177 16.00 3.01 -8.37
CA LEU A 177 14.86 2.08 -8.44
C LEU A 177 15.33 0.62 -8.41
N TYR A 178 16.43 0.30 -9.11
CA TYR A 178 17.05 -1.03 -9.06
C TYR A 178 17.48 -1.39 -7.63
N ASP A 179 18.22 -0.49 -6.97
CA ASP A 179 18.71 -0.70 -5.60
C ASP A 179 17.55 -0.91 -4.61
N TYR A 180 16.48 -0.14 -4.74
CA TYR A 180 15.24 -0.33 -3.98
C TYR A 180 14.60 -1.70 -4.24
N SER A 181 14.40 -2.07 -5.50
CA SER A 181 13.78 -3.33 -5.90
C SER A 181 14.59 -4.54 -5.41
N ARG A 182 15.90 -4.50 -5.57
CA ARG A 182 16.84 -5.54 -5.11
C ARG A 182 16.84 -5.66 -3.58
N PHE A 183 16.83 -4.53 -2.86
CA PHE A 183 16.73 -4.55 -1.41
C PHE A 183 15.47 -5.25 -0.93
N VAL A 184 14.31 -4.93 -1.53
CA VAL A 184 13.04 -5.60 -1.20
C VAL A 184 13.09 -7.09 -1.51
N ALA A 185 13.75 -7.49 -2.60
CA ALA A 185 13.95 -8.90 -2.94
C ALA A 185 14.81 -9.61 -1.89
N MET A 186 15.94 -9.02 -1.48
CA MET A 186 16.84 -9.59 -0.45
C MET A 186 16.13 -9.82 0.89
N VAL A 187 15.27 -8.87 1.33
CA VAL A 187 14.46 -9.05 2.56
C VAL A 187 13.55 -10.28 2.42
N ARG A 188 12.88 -10.43 1.28
CA ARG A 188 12.00 -11.59 1.01
C ARG A 188 12.78 -12.90 0.97
N GLU A 189 13.90 -12.94 0.28
CA GLU A 189 14.76 -14.11 0.16
C GLU A 189 15.22 -14.58 1.54
N ASN A 190 15.71 -13.66 2.38
CA ASN A 190 16.14 -13.97 3.73
C ASN A 190 15.01 -14.53 4.59
N ALA A 191 13.80 -13.97 4.50
CA ALA A 191 12.63 -14.48 5.20
C ALA A 191 12.23 -15.89 4.72
N GLN A 192 12.32 -16.17 3.41
CA GLN A 192 11.99 -17.48 2.84
C GLN A 192 12.94 -18.60 3.27
N ILE A 193 14.22 -18.30 3.50
CA ILE A 193 15.20 -19.29 3.99
C ILE A 193 15.16 -19.49 5.51
N GLY A 194 14.20 -18.87 6.21
CA GLY A 194 13.86 -19.15 7.60
C GLY A 194 14.51 -18.26 8.64
N PHE A 195 15.09 -17.11 8.25
CA PHE A 195 15.49 -16.10 9.22
C PHE A 195 14.27 -15.46 9.89
N SER A 196 14.44 -15.02 11.13
CA SER A 196 13.46 -14.13 11.76
C SER A 196 13.34 -12.84 10.94
N ASP A 197 12.20 -12.14 11.06
CA ASP A 197 12.00 -10.90 10.31
C ASP A 197 13.09 -9.86 10.61
N SER A 198 13.51 -9.75 11.87
CA SER A 198 14.63 -8.88 12.27
C SER A 198 15.95 -9.28 11.61
N ASP A 199 16.31 -10.56 11.65
CA ASP A 199 17.55 -11.05 11.05
C ASP A 199 17.54 -10.90 9.52
N ALA A 200 16.37 -11.15 8.89
CA ALA A 200 16.18 -11.01 7.44
C ALA A 200 16.43 -9.56 6.99
N ILE A 201 15.92 -8.60 7.76
CA ILE A 201 16.08 -7.17 7.48
C ILE A 201 17.54 -6.74 7.71
N GLU A 202 18.12 -7.08 8.87
CA GLU A 202 19.50 -6.69 9.19
C GLU A 202 20.49 -7.21 8.15
N ARG A 203 20.32 -8.46 7.72
CA ARG A 203 21.13 -9.05 6.65
C ARG A 203 20.98 -8.31 5.33
N ALA A 204 19.75 -8.00 4.93
CA ALA A 204 19.50 -7.24 3.70
C ALA A 204 20.13 -5.83 3.76
N VAL A 205 20.05 -5.16 4.91
CA VAL A 205 20.69 -3.85 5.13
C VAL A 205 22.22 -3.97 5.05
N ASP A 206 22.81 -4.99 5.66
CA ASP A 206 24.27 -5.19 5.61
C ASP A 206 24.76 -5.52 4.19
N GLU A 207 23.99 -6.28 3.43
CA GLU A 207 24.27 -6.53 2.00
C GLU A 207 24.14 -5.26 1.16
N ALA A 208 23.10 -4.46 1.38
CA ALA A 208 22.91 -3.19 0.70
C ALA A 208 24.06 -2.19 1.01
N ILE A 209 24.57 -2.21 2.26
CA ILE A 209 25.74 -1.41 2.66
C ILE A 209 26.99 -1.88 1.91
N LYS A 210 27.23 -3.20 1.81
CA LYS A 210 28.37 -3.77 1.07
C LYS A 210 28.30 -3.45 -0.41
N GLY A 211 27.09 -3.52 -1.00
CA GLY A 211 26.83 -3.20 -2.39
C GLY A 211 26.80 -1.69 -2.69
N ASN A 212 26.97 -0.83 -1.69
CA ASN A 212 26.86 0.63 -1.80
C ASN A 212 25.54 1.08 -2.45
N PHE A 213 24.43 0.41 -2.10
CA PHE A 213 23.12 0.75 -2.62
C PHE A 213 22.72 2.18 -2.23
N LEU A 214 22.06 2.86 -3.16
CA LEU A 214 21.61 4.25 -2.97
C LEU A 214 22.77 5.15 -2.48
N ASP A 215 23.95 5.00 -3.08
CA ASP A 215 25.13 5.83 -2.81
C ASP A 215 25.47 5.95 -1.32
N GLY A 216 25.35 4.82 -0.59
CA GLY A 216 25.63 4.73 0.85
C GLY A 216 24.51 5.21 1.76
N PHE A 217 23.29 5.41 1.26
CA PHE A 217 22.10 5.75 2.06
C PHE A 217 21.89 4.77 3.22
N PHE A 218 21.93 3.46 2.96
CA PHE A 218 21.76 2.43 4.00
C PHE A 218 22.83 2.50 5.10
N ARG A 219 24.05 2.90 4.76
CA ARG A 219 25.12 3.09 5.77
C ARG A 219 24.84 4.29 6.66
N ARG A 220 24.44 5.42 6.06
CA ARG A 220 24.16 6.66 6.80
C ARG A 220 22.91 6.57 7.65
N GLN A 221 21.92 5.82 7.21
CA GLN A 221 20.61 5.74 7.85
C GLN A 221 20.25 4.34 8.37
N LYS A 222 21.28 3.51 8.67
CA LYS A 222 21.08 2.11 9.10
C LYS A 222 20.04 1.97 10.20
N ALA A 223 20.20 2.71 11.29
CA ALA A 223 19.31 2.64 12.45
C ALA A 223 17.87 3.09 12.11
N GLU A 224 17.73 4.16 11.31
CA GLU A 224 16.42 4.66 10.87
C GLU A 224 15.71 3.63 9.97
N VAL A 225 16.43 3.05 9.00
CA VAL A 225 15.87 2.06 8.08
C VAL A 225 15.43 0.80 8.82
N ILE A 226 16.29 0.26 9.69
CA ILE A 226 15.96 -0.92 10.50
C ILE A 226 14.77 -0.61 11.42
N GLY A 227 14.79 0.51 12.13
CA GLY A 227 13.68 0.94 13.00
C GLY A 227 12.37 1.06 12.24
N MET A 228 12.38 1.76 11.11
CA MET A 228 11.22 1.93 10.23
C MET A 228 10.60 0.58 9.82
N ILE A 229 11.45 -0.37 9.44
CA ILE A 229 10.97 -1.68 8.97
C ILE A 229 10.45 -2.52 10.14
N LEU A 230 11.15 -2.52 11.29
CA LEU A 230 10.76 -3.31 12.47
C LEU A 230 9.50 -2.77 13.17
N GLU A 231 9.36 -1.45 13.29
CA GLU A 231 8.14 -0.83 13.84
C GLU A 231 6.91 -1.31 13.08
N GLU A 232 7.02 -1.40 11.81
CA GLU A 232 5.94 -1.80 10.94
C GLU A 232 5.64 -3.30 11.03
N PHE A 233 6.65 -4.16 11.17
CA PHE A 233 6.43 -5.58 11.46
C PHE A 233 5.60 -5.75 12.74
N ASN A 234 5.91 -4.99 13.77
CA ASN A 234 5.16 -5.01 15.02
C ASN A 234 3.71 -4.50 14.86
N GLU A 235 3.51 -3.45 14.08
CA GLU A 235 2.19 -2.89 13.80
C GLU A 235 1.32 -3.84 12.97
N GLU A 236 1.90 -4.51 11.97
CA GLU A 236 1.19 -5.50 11.16
C GLU A 236 0.83 -6.74 11.99
N LEU A 237 1.74 -7.24 12.83
CA LEU A 237 1.46 -8.32 13.75
C LEU A 237 0.31 -7.95 14.70
N TYR A 238 0.31 -6.74 15.22
CA TYR A 238 -0.78 -6.23 16.04
C TYR A 238 -2.11 -6.18 15.26
N LYS A 239 -2.09 -5.65 14.03
CA LYS A 239 -3.27 -5.61 13.16
C LYS A 239 -3.80 -7.00 12.80
N GLN A 240 -2.89 -7.97 12.59
CA GLN A 240 -3.27 -9.37 12.37
C GLN A 240 -3.94 -9.97 13.60
N ASN A 241 -3.35 -9.81 14.78
CA ASN A 241 -3.92 -10.28 16.03
C ASN A 241 -5.32 -9.68 16.26
N VAL A 242 -5.48 -8.37 16.09
CA VAL A 242 -6.78 -7.70 16.21
C VAL A 242 -7.81 -8.24 15.20
N ARG A 243 -7.40 -8.54 13.97
CA ARG A 243 -8.30 -9.15 12.95
C ARG A 243 -8.66 -10.58 13.31
N GLU A 244 -7.70 -11.37 13.80
CA GLU A 244 -7.93 -12.74 14.22
C GLU A 244 -8.85 -12.79 15.45
N ASP A 245 -8.60 -11.94 16.43
CA ASP A 245 -9.47 -11.79 17.62
C ASP A 245 -10.88 -11.35 17.21
N GLY A 246 -11.01 -10.37 16.30
CA GLY A 246 -12.30 -9.94 15.78
C GLY A 246 -13.04 -11.04 14.98
N TYR A 247 -12.31 -11.85 14.23
CA TYR A 247 -12.89 -13.00 13.50
C TYR A 247 -13.38 -14.08 14.46
N LEU A 248 -12.58 -14.43 15.49
CA LEU A 248 -12.95 -15.41 16.51
C LEU A 248 -14.16 -14.93 17.32
N GLU A 249 -14.17 -13.66 17.71
CA GLU A 249 -15.32 -13.07 18.41
C GLU A 249 -16.58 -13.06 17.53
N GLY A 250 -16.45 -12.71 16.24
CA GLY A 250 -17.56 -12.77 15.28
C GLY A 250 -18.11 -14.20 15.10
N GLN A 251 -17.23 -15.21 15.04
CA GLN A 251 -17.66 -16.62 15.01
C GLN A 251 -18.39 -17.01 16.30
N ARG A 252 -17.86 -16.60 17.48
CA ARG A 252 -18.49 -16.87 18.77
C ARG A 252 -19.87 -16.22 18.87
N GLN A 253 -20.02 -14.96 18.47
CA GLN A 253 -21.31 -14.27 18.48
C GLN A 253 -22.33 -14.96 17.57
N LYS A 254 -21.91 -15.36 16.36
CA LYS A 254 -22.76 -16.12 15.44
C LYS A 254 -23.18 -17.47 16.00
N ALA A 255 -22.27 -18.15 16.69
CA ALA A 255 -22.58 -19.42 17.36
C ALA A 255 -23.59 -19.23 18.51
N LEU A 256 -23.44 -18.16 19.31
CA LEU A 256 -24.39 -17.81 20.37
C LEU A 256 -25.76 -17.42 19.84
N GLU A 257 -25.81 -16.65 18.75
CA GLU A 257 -27.06 -16.30 18.08
C GLU A 257 -27.79 -17.55 17.54
N SER A 258 -27.03 -18.45 16.92
CA SER A 258 -27.57 -19.73 16.44
C SER A 258 -28.06 -20.60 17.61
N ALA A 259 -27.30 -20.64 18.70
CA ALA A 259 -27.69 -21.37 19.91
C ALA A 259 -28.98 -20.81 20.54
N LYS A 260 -29.13 -19.49 20.56
CA LYS A 260 -30.34 -18.83 21.04
C LYS A 260 -31.55 -19.21 20.18
N ASN A 261 -31.45 -19.15 18.87
CA ASN A 261 -32.53 -19.52 17.95
C ASN A 261 -32.94 -21.00 18.13
N MET A 262 -31.95 -21.91 18.26
CA MET A 262 -32.19 -23.34 18.51
C MET A 262 -32.89 -23.58 19.87
N LEU A 263 -32.53 -22.77 20.88
CA LEU A 263 -33.15 -22.83 22.19
C LEU A 263 -34.61 -22.35 22.15
N ASP A 264 -34.87 -21.26 21.44
CA ASP A 264 -36.21 -20.70 21.22
C ASP A 264 -37.11 -21.69 20.45
N ASP A 265 -36.51 -22.51 19.56
CA ASP A 265 -37.20 -23.63 18.86
C ASP A 265 -37.37 -24.86 19.77
N GLY A 266 -37.02 -24.79 21.04
CA GLY A 266 -37.24 -25.86 22.03
C GLY A 266 -36.19 -26.99 21.99
N MET A 267 -35.00 -26.76 21.38
CA MET A 267 -33.95 -27.75 21.36
C MET A 267 -33.23 -27.85 22.70
N ASP A 268 -32.86 -29.05 23.09
CA ASP A 268 -32.11 -29.30 24.34
C ASP A 268 -30.71 -28.68 24.34
N ILE A 269 -30.33 -28.05 25.45
CA ILE A 269 -29.07 -27.27 25.56
C ILE A 269 -27.81 -28.12 25.33
N TYR A 270 -27.81 -29.37 25.71
CA TYR A 270 -26.66 -30.28 25.47
C TYR A 270 -26.53 -30.63 23.99
N LYS A 271 -27.67 -30.73 23.30
CA LYS A 271 -27.68 -30.95 21.86
C LYS A 271 -27.21 -29.70 21.11
N ILE A 272 -27.63 -28.51 21.57
CA ILE A 272 -27.17 -27.21 21.03
C ILE A 272 -25.65 -27.10 21.21
N ALA A 273 -25.13 -27.37 22.42
CA ALA A 273 -23.72 -27.33 22.74
C ALA A 273 -22.86 -28.15 21.75
N LYS A 274 -23.36 -29.33 21.37
CA LYS A 274 -22.71 -30.20 20.38
C LYS A 274 -22.69 -29.60 18.99
N TYR A 275 -23.73 -28.88 18.57
CA TYR A 275 -23.81 -28.27 17.23
C TYR A 275 -23.00 -26.99 17.09
N VAL A 276 -23.00 -26.14 18.14
CA VAL A 276 -22.30 -24.85 18.11
C VAL A 276 -20.86 -24.92 18.63
N GLY A 277 -20.46 -26.06 19.21
CA GLY A 277 -19.09 -26.29 19.74
C GLY A 277 -18.77 -25.47 20.99
N ILE A 278 -19.80 -25.03 21.75
CA ILE A 278 -19.65 -24.29 23.01
C ILE A 278 -20.20 -25.17 24.14
N PRO A 279 -19.47 -25.37 25.27
CA PRO A 279 -19.95 -26.18 26.39
C PRO A 279 -21.31 -25.69 26.93
N ALA A 280 -22.16 -26.65 27.37
CA ALA A 280 -23.52 -26.34 27.83
C ALA A 280 -23.54 -25.37 29.00
N GLU A 281 -22.58 -25.49 29.95
CA GLU A 281 -22.44 -24.58 31.08
C GLU A 281 -22.14 -23.15 30.63
N THR A 282 -21.25 -23.01 29.64
CA THR A 282 -20.91 -21.71 29.05
C THR A 282 -22.12 -21.13 28.33
N LEU A 283 -22.84 -21.94 27.53
CA LEU A 283 -24.08 -21.49 26.84
C LEU A 283 -25.14 -21.07 27.86
N GLY A 284 -25.31 -21.84 28.97
CA GLY A 284 -26.25 -21.50 30.04
C GLY A 284 -25.92 -20.13 30.66
N ALA A 285 -24.66 -19.88 30.95
CA ALA A 285 -24.21 -18.59 31.48
C ALA A 285 -24.42 -17.41 30.49
N GLU A 286 -24.03 -17.58 29.23
CA GLU A 286 -24.12 -16.54 28.19
C GLU A 286 -25.59 -16.25 27.82
N LEU A 287 -26.42 -17.29 27.68
CA LEU A 287 -27.82 -17.16 27.30
C LEU A 287 -28.75 -16.93 28.50
N LYS A 288 -28.18 -16.93 29.73
CA LYS A 288 -28.92 -16.76 31.03
C LYS A 288 -30.04 -17.78 31.22
N VAL A 289 -29.78 -19.05 30.86
CA VAL A 289 -30.72 -20.16 31.04
C VAL A 289 -30.16 -21.21 31.98
N GLN A 290 -31.02 -21.86 32.71
CA GLN A 290 -30.63 -22.96 33.61
C GLN A 290 -30.24 -24.19 32.79
N VAL A 291 -29.03 -24.73 33.08
CA VAL A 291 -28.59 -26.00 32.52
C VAL A 291 -29.07 -27.13 33.46
N PRO A 292 -29.95 -28.05 32.99
CA PRO A 292 -30.38 -29.18 33.83
C PRO A 292 -29.18 -30.01 34.24
N ALA A 293 -29.20 -30.60 35.45
CA ALA A 293 -28.19 -31.56 35.84
C ALA A 293 -28.30 -32.82 34.95
N LEU A 294 -27.17 -33.32 34.45
CA LEU A 294 -27.15 -34.61 33.78
C LEU A 294 -27.59 -35.70 34.73
N SER A 295 -28.75 -36.30 34.50
CA SER A 295 -29.28 -37.42 35.27
C SER A 295 -28.58 -38.71 34.90
#